data_c715db408257878a4d6869d172e9e6e4
#
_entry.id   c715db408257878a4d6869d172e9e6e4
#
_cell.length_a   1.000
_cell.length_b   1.000
_cell.length_c   1.000
_cell.angle_alpha   90.00
_cell.angle_beta   90.00
_cell.angle_gamma   90.00
#
_symmetry.space_group_name_H-M   'P 1'
#
loop_
_entity.id
_entity.type
_entity.pdbx_description
1 polymer ?
#
loop_
_entity_poly.entity_id
_entity_poly.type
_entity_poly.pdbx_seq_one_letter_code
_entity_poly.pdbx_strand_id
1 'polypeptide(L)'
;MTPDYQTVVVGAGFSGIGAAIKLDRAGLGDYLVVEAGDGVGGTWHWNTYPGIAVDIPSFSYQFSFEQRPDWSRTYAPGKELKAYAEHCADKYGIRPKIRFNTKVLAAEFDDE
;
A
#
# COMPACT_ATOMS: atom_id res chain seq x y z
N MET A 1 -29.44 4.31 -4.75
CA MET A 1 -28.28 5.14 -5.21
C MET A 1 -27.15 4.24 -5.64
N THR A 2 -26.59 4.53 -6.83
CA THR A 2 -25.47 3.75 -7.32
C THR A 2 -24.17 4.27 -6.72
N PRO A 3 -23.36 3.40 -6.08
CA PRO A 3 -22.08 3.84 -5.53
C PRO A 3 -21.11 4.28 -6.63
N ASP A 4 -20.23 5.20 -6.31
CA ASP A 4 -19.18 5.66 -7.22
C ASP A 4 -18.14 4.56 -7.48
N TYR A 5 -17.86 3.74 -6.48
CA TYR A 5 -16.91 2.62 -6.56
C TYR A 5 -17.47 1.38 -5.89
N GLN A 6 -17.16 0.23 -6.47
CA GLN A 6 -17.53 -1.05 -5.90
C GLN A 6 -16.80 -1.29 -4.57
N THR A 7 -15.52 -0.89 -4.50
CA THR A 7 -14.67 -1.10 -3.34
C THR A 7 -13.83 0.14 -3.09
N VAL A 8 -13.65 0.50 -1.83
CA VAL A 8 -12.72 1.55 -1.42
C VAL A 8 -11.71 0.93 -0.45
N VAL A 9 -10.43 1.11 -0.75
CA VAL A 9 -9.32 0.66 0.10
C VAL A 9 -8.80 1.88 0.86
N VAL A 10 -8.79 1.81 2.18
CA VAL A 10 -8.34 2.91 3.02
C VAL A 10 -6.88 2.70 3.37
N GLY A 11 -6.02 3.60 2.87
CA GLY A 11 -4.58 3.56 3.12
C GLY A 11 -3.80 2.91 1.99
N ALA A 12 -2.63 3.47 1.70
CA ALA A 12 -1.70 2.95 0.69
C ALA A 12 -0.40 2.47 1.33
N GLY A 13 -0.49 1.86 2.50
CA GLY A 13 0.59 1.08 3.09
C GLY A 13 0.66 -0.30 2.44
N PHE A 14 1.45 -1.21 3.01
CA PHE A 14 1.62 -2.54 2.44
C PHE A 14 0.29 -3.28 2.27
N SER A 15 -0.57 -3.22 3.27
CA SER A 15 -1.89 -3.90 3.21
C SER A 15 -2.76 -3.34 2.10
N GLY A 16 -2.83 -2.02 1.96
CA GLY A 16 -3.64 -1.37 0.93
C GLY A 16 -3.13 -1.64 -0.47
N ILE A 17 -1.81 -1.57 -0.67
CA ILE A 17 -1.17 -1.88 -1.95
C ILE A 17 -1.45 -3.34 -2.32
N GLY A 18 -1.25 -4.26 -1.37
CA GLY A 18 -1.53 -5.68 -1.59
C GLY A 18 -2.99 -5.95 -1.93
N ALA A 19 -3.91 -5.30 -1.23
CA ALA A 19 -5.34 -5.42 -1.51
C ALA A 19 -5.68 -4.96 -2.93
N ALA A 20 -5.14 -3.81 -3.34
CA ALA A 20 -5.37 -3.26 -4.68
C ALA A 20 -4.87 -4.21 -5.77
N ILE A 21 -3.67 -4.75 -5.61
CA ILE A 21 -3.09 -5.70 -6.55
C ILE A 21 -3.97 -6.96 -6.65
N LYS A 22 -4.43 -7.47 -5.52
CA LYS A 22 -5.29 -8.66 -5.49
C LYS A 22 -6.65 -8.40 -6.14
N LEU A 23 -7.22 -7.20 -5.94
CA LEU A 23 -8.47 -6.82 -6.59
C LEU A 23 -8.31 -6.80 -8.12
N ASP A 24 -7.21 -6.23 -8.62
CA ASP A 24 -6.93 -6.23 -10.06
C ASP A 24 -6.80 -7.67 -10.60
N ARG A 25 -6.09 -8.53 -9.89
CA ARG A 25 -5.91 -9.93 -10.30
C ARG A 25 -7.20 -10.73 -10.28
N ALA A 26 -8.12 -10.38 -9.41
CA ALA A 26 -9.43 -11.04 -9.32
C ALA A 26 -10.44 -10.49 -10.33
N GLY A 27 -10.07 -9.53 -11.15
CA GLY A 27 -10.96 -8.88 -12.09
C GLY A 27 -11.93 -7.90 -11.44
N LEU A 28 -11.63 -7.43 -10.22
CA LEU A 28 -12.47 -6.51 -9.45
C LEU A 28 -11.85 -5.10 -9.49
N GLY A 29 -11.56 -4.61 -10.68
CA GLY A 29 -10.82 -3.36 -10.86
C GLY A 29 -11.59 -2.08 -10.57
N ASP A 30 -12.87 -2.16 -10.23
CA ASP A 30 -13.66 -0.99 -9.86
C ASP A 30 -13.45 -0.67 -8.38
N TYR A 31 -12.28 -0.12 -8.09
CA TYR A 31 -11.92 0.27 -6.72
C TYR A 31 -11.18 1.62 -6.73
N LEU A 32 -11.18 2.27 -5.58
CA LEU A 32 -10.40 3.46 -5.30
C LEU A 32 -9.58 3.21 -4.04
N VAL A 33 -8.30 3.59 -4.04
CA VAL A 33 -7.47 3.63 -2.85
C VAL A 33 -7.41 5.08 -2.37
N VAL A 34 -7.73 5.35 -1.11
CA VAL A 34 -7.63 6.68 -0.53
C VAL A 34 -6.50 6.70 0.50
N GLU A 35 -5.60 7.67 0.36
CA GLU A 35 -4.41 7.79 1.20
C GLU A 35 -4.34 9.19 1.80
N ALA A 36 -4.19 9.27 3.12
CA ALA A 36 -4.12 10.55 3.83
C ALA A 36 -2.82 11.31 3.51
N GLY A 37 -1.74 10.59 3.27
CA GLY A 37 -0.45 11.19 2.93
C GLY A 37 -0.30 11.52 1.46
N ASP A 38 0.87 12.01 1.11
CA ASP A 38 1.19 12.38 -0.27
C ASP A 38 2.03 11.30 -1.00
N GLY A 39 2.19 10.14 -0.38
CA GLY A 39 2.94 9.03 -0.96
C GLY A 39 2.51 7.69 -0.41
N VAL A 40 2.94 6.61 -1.07
CA VAL A 40 2.70 5.24 -0.63
C VAL A 40 3.72 4.83 0.43
N GLY A 41 3.41 3.74 1.15
CA GLY A 41 4.34 3.16 2.11
C GLY A 41 3.84 3.11 3.55
N GLY A 42 2.76 3.83 3.88
CA GLY A 42 2.19 3.82 5.23
C GLY A 42 3.22 4.19 6.28
N THR A 43 3.49 3.26 7.20
CA THR A 43 4.50 3.43 8.26
C THR A 43 5.84 3.94 7.72
N TRP A 44 6.28 3.42 6.58
CA TRP A 44 7.58 3.75 5.98
C TRP A 44 7.57 5.08 5.23
N HIS A 45 6.41 5.62 4.95
CA HIS A 45 6.25 6.97 4.44
C HIS A 45 6.28 8.00 5.58
N TRP A 46 5.56 7.71 6.69
CA TRP A 46 5.42 8.65 7.80
C TRP A 46 6.63 8.70 8.72
N ASN A 47 7.33 7.58 8.90
CA ASN A 47 8.42 7.48 9.86
C ASN A 47 9.77 7.50 9.15
N THR A 48 10.49 8.62 9.27
CA THR A 48 11.76 8.85 8.57
C THR A 48 12.92 9.15 9.52
N TYR A 49 12.76 8.85 10.81
CA TYR A 49 13.81 9.14 11.78
C TYR A 49 15.05 8.27 11.55
N PRO A 50 16.26 8.75 11.95
CA PRO A 50 17.49 7.99 11.73
C PRO A 50 17.46 6.63 12.38
N GLY A 51 17.96 5.61 11.68
CA GLY A 51 18.05 4.27 12.19
C GLY A 51 16.78 3.43 12.08
N ILE A 52 15.68 4.00 11.54
CA ILE A 52 14.46 3.20 11.38
C ILE A 52 14.69 2.05 10.41
N ALA A 53 14.28 0.86 10.83
CA ALA A 53 14.41 -0.35 10.06
C ALA A 53 13.30 -1.32 10.48
N VAL A 54 13.07 -2.35 9.66
CA VAL A 54 12.12 -3.41 10.00
C VAL A 54 12.73 -4.27 11.11
N ASP A 55 11.88 -4.78 12.01
CA ASP A 55 12.29 -5.60 13.15
C ASP A 55 12.10 -7.10 12.93
N ILE A 56 11.73 -7.50 11.73
CA ILE A 56 11.68 -8.88 11.26
C ILE A 56 12.55 -9.00 10.01
N PRO A 57 13.02 -10.21 9.65
CA PRO A 57 13.86 -10.35 8.45
C PRO A 57 13.18 -9.86 7.18
N SER A 58 13.91 -9.12 6.35
CA SER A 58 13.37 -8.48 5.14
C SER A 58 12.75 -9.49 4.18
N PHE A 59 13.32 -10.69 4.06
CA PHE A 59 12.77 -11.71 3.17
C PHE A 59 11.38 -12.19 3.61
N SER A 60 10.98 -11.93 4.85
CA SER A 60 9.64 -12.22 5.34
C SER A 60 8.71 -11.01 5.24
N TYR A 61 9.25 -9.82 5.03
CA TYR A 61 8.51 -8.56 5.01
C TYR A 61 8.31 -8.09 3.58
N GLN A 62 7.69 -8.93 2.77
CA GLN A 62 7.43 -8.62 1.38
C GLN A 62 6.24 -9.45 0.89
N PHE A 63 5.65 -9.04 -0.23
CA PHE A 63 4.55 -9.79 -0.81
C PHE A 63 5.06 -11.12 -1.40
N SER A 64 4.27 -12.18 -1.24
CA SER A 64 4.65 -13.50 -1.78
C SER A 64 4.77 -13.49 -3.30
N PHE A 65 4.05 -12.61 -3.98
CA PHE A 65 4.08 -12.48 -5.44
C PHE A 65 5.13 -11.51 -5.96
N GLU A 66 5.86 -10.84 -5.06
CA GLU A 66 6.91 -9.87 -5.45
C GLU A 66 8.07 -10.00 -4.48
N GLN A 67 8.81 -11.10 -4.59
CA GLN A 67 9.95 -11.36 -3.73
C GLN A 67 11.22 -10.75 -4.34
N ARG A 68 12.05 -10.14 -3.48
CA ARG A 68 13.31 -9.51 -3.89
C ARG A 68 14.48 -10.20 -3.19
N PRO A 69 15.52 -10.57 -3.92
CA PRO A 69 16.72 -11.17 -3.32
C PRO A 69 17.77 -10.12 -2.90
N ASP A 70 17.58 -8.87 -3.27
CA ASP A 70 18.61 -7.82 -3.21
C ASP A 70 18.45 -6.85 -2.03
N TRP A 71 17.81 -7.27 -0.92
CA TRP A 71 17.76 -6.47 0.29
C TRP A 71 19.19 -6.22 0.79
N SER A 72 19.48 -4.97 1.19
CA SER A 72 20.84 -4.58 1.59
C SER A 72 21.30 -5.27 2.88
N ARG A 73 20.36 -5.70 3.72
CA ARG A 73 20.65 -6.43 4.96
C ARG A 73 19.39 -7.15 5.46
N THR A 74 19.60 -8.04 6.45
CA THR A 74 18.52 -8.85 7.02
C THR A 74 17.36 -7.99 7.54
N TYR A 75 17.69 -6.87 8.21
CA TYR A 75 16.70 -5.92 8.72
C TYR A 75 16.83 -4.63 7.90
N ALA A 76 16.07 -4.53 6.82
CA ALA A 76 16.20 -3.43 5.88
C ALA A 76 15.84 -2.09 6.49
N PRO A 77 16.57 -1.02 6.11
CA PRO A 77 16.19 0.33 6.53
C PRO A 77 14.86 0.76 5.93
N GLY A 78 14.18 1.68 6.63
CA GLY A 78 12.85 2.13 6.24
C GLY A 78 12.76 2.66 4.82
N LYS A 79 13.81 3.34 4.34
CA LYS A 79 13.82 3.86 2.96
C LYS A 79 13.76 2.77 1.90
N GLU A 80 14.32 1.57 2.17
CA GLU A 80 14.21 0.44 1.25
C GLU A 80 12.81 -0.13 1.24
N LEU A 81 12.14 -0.15 2.38
CA LEU A 81 10.76 -0.61 2.47
C LEU A 81 9.82 0.36 1.76
N LYS A 82 10.05 1.67 1.91
CA LYS A 82 9.30 2.66 1.15
C LYS A 82 9.52 2.50 -0.35
N ALA A 83 10.77 2.34 -0.77
CA ALA A 83 11.11 2.12 -2.18
C ALA A 83 10.47 0.84 -2.72
N TYR A 84 10.41 -0.21 -1.91
CA TYR A 84 9.73 -1.45 -2.28
C TYR A 84 8.23 -1.22 -2.49
N ALA A 85 7.59 -0.46 -1.59
CA ALA A 85 6.17 -0.12 -1.73
C ALA A 85 5.92 0.68 -3.02
N GLU A 86 6.77 1.66 -3.31
CA GLU A 86 6.68 2.45 -4.54
C GLU A 86 6.87 1.58 -5.77
N HIS A 87 7.84 0.66 -5.73
CA HIS A 87 8.08 -0.30 -6.81
C HIS A 87 6.85 -1.15 -7.10
N CYS A 88 6.21 -1.68 -6.06
CA CYS A 88 4.99 -2.49 -6.23
C CYS A 88 3.84 -1.67 -6.81
N ALA A 89 3.64 -0.46 -6.32
CA ALA A 89 2.58 0.41 -6.82
C ALA A 89 2.76 0.73 -8.31
N ASP A 90 4.00 0.95 -8.73
CA ASP A 90 4.32 1.27 -10.13
C ASP A 90 4.26 0.03 -11.02
N LYS A 91 4.87 -1.07 -10.59
CA LYS A 91 4.94 -2.30 -11.38
C LYS A 91 3.55 -2.86 -11.67
N TYR A 92 2.68 -2.86 -10.68
CA TYR A 92 1.32 -3.43 -10.83
C TYR A 92 0.29 -2.41 -11.26
N GLY A 93 0.70 -1.17 -11.55
CA GLY A 93 -0.15 -0.16 -12.18
C GLY A 93 -1.29 0.35 -11.30
N ILE A 94 -1.14 0.31 -9.98
CA ILE A 94 -2.21 0.75 -9.08
C ILE A 94 -2.15 2.25 -8.75
N ARG A 95 -1.00 2.91 -9.00
CA ARG A 95 -0.82 4.31 -8.63
C ARG A 95 -1.91 5.24 -9.18
N PRO A 96 -2.37 5.11 -10.45
CA PRO A 96 -3.46 5.95 -10.95
C PRO A 96 -4.78 5.79 -10.20
N LYS A 97 -4.94 4.70 -9.46
CA LYS A 97 -6.15 4.44 -8.67
C LYS A 97 -6.03 4.89 -7.23
N ILE A 98 -4.92 5.52 -6.86
CA ILE A 98 -4.70 6.06 -5.52
C ILE A 98 -5.03 7.55 -5.52
N ARG A 99 -5.90 7.96 -4.61
CA ARG A 99 -6.18 9.38 -4.36
C ARG A 99 -5.44 9.78 -3.11
N PHE A 100 -4.34 10.53 -3.30
CA PHE A 100 -3.51 11.02 -2.21
C PHE A 100 -4.11 12.24 -1.52
N ASN A 101 -3.58 12.60 -0.37
CA ASN A 101 -4.00 13.77 0.42
C ASN A 101 -5.50 13.75 0.71
N THR A 102 -6.03 12.54 0.93
CA THR A 102 -7.46 12.31 1.13
C THR A 102 -7.63 11.44 2.37
N LYS A 103 -8.16 12.04 3.43
CA LYS A 103 -8.35 11.36 4.71
C LYS A 103 -9.80 10.95 4.86
N VAL A 104 -10.02 9.67 5.20
CA VAL A 104 -11.35 9.17 5.54
C VAL A 104 -11.72 9.66 6.93
N LEU A 105 -12.82 10.39 7.05
CA LEU A 105 -13.28 10.94 8.32
C LEU A 105 -14.33 10.06 8.98
N ALA A 106 -15.12 9.34 8.17
CA ALA A 106 -16.18 8.48 8.70
C ALA A 106 -16.53 7.40 7.69
N ALA A 107 -16.96 6.26 8.20
CA ALA A 107 -17.54 5.20 7.41
C ALA A 107 -18.76 4.69 8.14
N GLU A 108 -19.89 4.61 7.44
CA GLU A 108 -21.15 4.14 8.02
C GLU A 108 -21.60 2.88 7.31
N PHE A 109 -22.01 1.90 8.08
CA PHE A 109 -22.58 0.69 7.55
C PHE A 109 -24.03 0.92 7.16
N ASP A 110 -24.37 0.59 5.92
CA ASP A 110 -25.72 0.67 5.40
C ASP A 110 -26.22 -0.77 5.23
N ASP A 111 -27.22 -1.17 6.01
CA ASP A 111 -27.74 -2.54 5.99
C ASP A 111 -28.93 -2.74 5.05
N GLU A 112 -29.22 -1.76 4.20
CA GLU A 112 -30.18 -1.90 3.11
C GLU A 112 -29.49 -2.48 1.81
#